data_fe0b0dc8ae4dcc42556c3421c49588b4
#
_entry.id   fe0b0dc8ae4dcc42556c3421c49588b4
#
_cell.length_a   1.000
_cell.length_b   1.000
_cell.length_c   1.000
_cell.angle_alpha   90.00
_cell.angle_beta   90.00
_cell.angle_gamma   90.00
#
_symmetry.space_group_name_H-M   'P 1'
#
loop_
_entity.id
_entity.type
_entity.pdbx_description
1 polymer ?
#
loop_
_entity_poly.entity_id
_entity_poly.type
_entity_poly.pdbx_seq_one_letter_code
_entity_poly.pdbx_strand_id
1 'polypeptide(L)'
;MHKDIKYYFINKFETNNIDKLDNQTTIIYRNYSSQTVNEKLILKIKNYCKKKGIKFYLSNNIRIAIKLNLDGAYIPSFNKNTKHLSYSFKTNFEIVGSAHNLGEIRTKEAQKVGKIFLSSLFKKNKNYLGINKFKLLSQLTRKEVVVLGGISKKNLKKLKILKQSKFAGISFFE
;
A
#
# COMPACT_ATOMS: atom_id res chain seq x y z
N MET A 1 -22.58 -6.07 4.98
CA MET A 1 -21.73 -6.12 3.76
C MET A 1 -20.33 -5.62 4.13
N HIS A 2 -19.33 -6.49 4.14
CA HIS A 2 -17.94 -6.05 4.33
C HIS A 2 -17.53 -5.22 3.13
N LYS A 3 -17.30 -3.92 3.33
CA LYS A 3 -16.79 -3.04 2.28
C LYS A 3 -15.33 -3.39 1.99
N ASP A 4 -15.01 -3.58 0.73
CA ASP A 4 -13.63 -3.86 0.30
C ASP A 4 -12.72 -2.67 0.62
N ILE A 5 -11.63 -2.91 1.34
CA ILE A 5 -10.61 -1.90 1.61
C ILE A 5 -9.66 -1.86 0.41
N LYS A 6 -9.49 -0.68 -0.14
CA LYS A 6 -8.73 -0.46 -1.37
C LYS A 6 -7.54 0.46 -1.13
N TYR A 7 -6.45 0.21 -1.85
CA TYR A 7 -5.27 1.06 -1.84
C TYR A 7 -4.93 1.47 -3.27
N TYR A 8 -4.83 2.76 -3.50
CA TYR A 8 -4.50 3.32 -4.81
C TYR A 8 -3.10 3.93 -4.79
N PHE A 9 -2.20 3.41 -5.61
CA PHE A 9 -0.87 3.96 -5.79
C PHE A 9 -0.89 5.07 -6.83
N ILE A 10 -0.43 6.25 -6.45
CA ILE A 10 -0.26 7.39 -7.35
C ILE A 10 1.21 7.83 -7.39
N ASN A 11 1.67 8.31 -8.53
CA ASN A 11 2.99 8.94 -8.71
C ASN A 11 2.89 10.42 -9.09
N LYS A 12 1.68 10.87 -9.44
CA LYS A 12 1.33 12.26 -9.75
C LYS A 12 0.08 12.65 -8.98
N PHE A 13 -0.08 13.94 -8.76
CA PHE A 13 -1.27 14.48 -8.13
C PHE A 13 -2.28 14.92 -9.20
N GLU A 14 -3.32 14.13 -9.40
CA GLU A 14 -4.41 14.37 -10.34
C GLU A 14 -5.75 14.29 -9.59
N THR A 15 -6.41 15.42 -9.44
CA THR A 15 -7.66 15.52 -8.66
C THR A 15 -8.78 14.68 -9.26
N ASN A 16 -8.89 14.63 -10.59
CA ASN A 16 -9.93 13.88 -11.29
C ASN A 16 -9.95 12.39 -10.93
N ASN A 17 -8.78 11.79 -10.68
CA ASN A 17 -8.69 10.39 -10.27
C ASN A 17 -9.09 10.22 -8.80
N ILE A 18 -8.71 11.17 -7.95
CA ILE A 18 -9.04 11.14 -6.52
C ILE A 18 -10.53 11.39 -6.28
N ASP A 19 -11.16 12.24 -7.08
CA ASP A 19 -12.58 12.59 -6.94
C ASP A 19 -13.54 11.41 -7.15
N LYS A 20 -13.11 10.40 -7.89
CA LYS A 20 -13.88 9.17 -8.14
C LYS A 20 -13.77 8.14 -7.03
N LEU A 21 -12.89 8.36 -6.05
CA LEU A 21 -12.62 7.39 -4.98
C LEU A 21 -13.65 7.52 -3.85
N ASP A 22 -13.95 6.39 -3.23
CA ASP A 22 -14.72 6.33 -2.00
C ASP A 22 -13.81 6.47 -0.75
N ASN A 23 -14.40 6.71 0.40
CA ASN A 23 -13.70 6.84 1.68
C ASN A 23 -13.10 5.53 2.22
N GLN A 24 -13.34 4.40 1.56
CA GLN A 24 -12.70 3.10 1.85
C GLN A 24 -11.38 2.93 1.10
N THR A 25 -11.05 3.89 0.24
CA THR A 25 -9.79 3.89 -0.50
C THR A 25 -8.72 4.67 0.27
N THR A 26 -7.54 4.11 0.40
CA THR A 26 -6.34 4.78 0.92
C THR A 26 -5.42 5.10 -0.24
N ILE A 27 -4.94 6.33 -0.34
CA ILE A 27 -3.96 6.74 -1.35
C ILE A 27 -2.56 6.52 -0.81
N ILE A 28 -1.71 5.93 -1.66
CA ILE A 28 -0.26 5.78 -1.40
C ILE A 28 0.49 6.56 -2.48
N TYR A 29 1.10 7.68 -2.09
CA TYR A 29 1.96 8.46 -3.00
C TYR A 29 3.34 7.83 -3.09
N ARG A 30 3.73 7.48 -4.31
CA ARG A 30 4.97 6.78 -4.63
C ARG A 30 5.71 7.48 -5.75
N ASN A 31 6.76 8.20 -5.41
CA ASN A 31 7.67 8.80 -6.38
C ASN A 31 9.13 8.45 -6.04
N TYR A 32 9.73 7.54 -6.81
CA TYR A 32 11.12 7.12 -6.63
C TYR A 32 12.07 7.79 -7.62
N SER A 33 11.56 8.57 -8.55
CA SER A 33 12.37 9.26 -9.57
C SER A 33 12.99 10.57 -9.05
N SER A 34 12.44 11.14 -7.97
CA SER A 34 12.94 12.37 -7.37
C SER A 34 13.90 12.05 -6.21
N GLN A 35 15.11 12.61 -6.26
CA GLN A 35 16.08 12.52 -5.15
C GLN A 35 15.64 13.33 -3.93
N THR A 36 14.82 14.36 -4.12
CA THR A 36 14.31 15.22 -3.03
C THR A 36 12.82 15.06 -2.86
N VAL A 37 12.40 15.03 -1.58
CA VAL A 37 11.00 14.94 -1.23
C VAL A 37 10.36 16.34 -1.31
N ASN A 38 9.38 16.50 -2.18
CA ASN A 38 8.63 17.76 -2.27
C ASN A 38 7.54 17.82 -1.18
N GLU A 39 7.90 18.35 -0.02
CA GLU A 39 6.97 18.45 1.14
C GLU A 39 5.74 19.31 0.81
N LYS A 40 5.88 20.38 0.00
CA LYS A 40 4.75 21.24 -0.40
C LYS A 40 3.71 20.45 -1.20
N LEU A 41 4.16 19.61 -2.13
CA LEU A 41 3.27 18.72 -2.89
C LEU A 41 2.59 17.70 -1.99
N ILE A 42 3.33 17.09 -1.05
CA ILE A 42 2.78 16.11 -0.10
C ILE A 42 1.70 16.75 0.75
N LEU A 43 1.92 17.96 1.27
CA LEU A 43 0.92 18.71 2.04
C LEU A 43 -0.32 19.04 1.18
N LYS A 44 -0.14 19.40 -0.08
CA LYS A 44 -1.25 19.65 -1.01
C LYS A 44 -2.11 18.38 -1.19
N ILE A 45 -1.49 17.22 -1.42
CA ILE A 45 -2.19 15.93 -1.54
C ILE A 45 -2.89 15.60 -0.22
N LYS A 46 -2.20 15.70 0.92
CA LYS A 46 -2.76 15.46 2.25
C LYS A 46 -4.04 16.27 2.49
N ASN A 47 -3.97 17.59 2.25
CA ASN A 47 -5.11 18.47 2.48
C ASN A 47 -6.29 18.13 1.58
N TYR A 48 -6.01 17.74 0.33
CA TYR A 48 -7.04 17.30 -0.61
C TYR A 48 -7.69 15.98 -0.15
N CYS A 49 -6.89 14.99 0.22
CA CYS A 49 -7.39 13.71 0.75
C CYS A 49 -8.22 13.90 2.02
N LYS A 50 -7.76 14.78 2.94
CA LYS A 50 -8.48 15.10 4.18
C LYS A 50 -9.88 15.67 3.89
N LYS A 51 -10.02 16.59 2.92
CA LYS A 51 -11.32 17.14 2.51
C LYS A 51 -12.29 16.07 1.98
N LYS A 52 -11.75 15.00 1.41
CA LYS A 52 -12.52 13.86 0.87
C LYS A 52 -12.73 12.73 1.89
N GLY A 53 -12.19 12.81 3.10
CA GLY A 53 -12.23 11.73 4.08
C GLY A 53 -11.41 10.50 3.68
N ILE A 54 -10.39 10.66 2.83
CA ILE A 54 -9.54 9.61 2.29
C ILE A 54 -8.22 9.60 3.07
N LYS A 55 -7.77 8.42 3.51
CA LYS A 55 -6.45 8.25 4.15
C LYS A 55 -5.33 8.43 3.12
N PHE A 56 -4.24 9.05 3.59
CA PHE A 56 -3.08 9.31 2.75
C PHE A 56 -1.78 8.82 3.37
N TYR A 57 -1.07 7.95 2.65
CA TYR A 57 0.22 7.36 3.06
C TYR A 57 1.33 7.82 2.12
N LEU A 58 2.53 7.97 2.68
CA LEU A 58 3.74 8.28 1.92
C LEU A 58 4.62 7.02 1.77
N SER A 59 5.07 6.76 0.55
CA SER A 59 5.97 5.65 0.28
C SER A 59 7.40 6.00 0.62
N ASN A 60 8.10 5.05 1.26
CA ASN A 60 9.55 5.00 1.49
C ASN A 60 10.15 6.16 2.31
N ASN A 61 9.33 6.97 2.98
CA ASN A 61 9.83 8.03 3.85
C ASN A 61 8.95 8.22 5.09
N ILE A 62 9.15 7.33 6.06
CA ILE A 62 8.36 7.30 7.31
C ILE A 62 8.60 8.59 8.11
N ARG A 63 9.84 9.10 8.15
CA ARG A 63 10.18 10.31 8.90
C ARG A 63 9.40 11.53 8.41
N ILE A 64 9.31 11.72 7.10
CA ILE A 64 8.51 12.79 6.50
C ILE A 64 7.00 12.55 6.73
N ALA A 65 6.54 11.31 6.62
CA ALA A 65 5.15 10.99 6.89
C ALA A 65 4.73 11.36 8.33
N ILE A 66 5.59 11.11 9.31
CA ILE A 66 5.40 11.51 10.70
C ILE A 66 5.46 13.04 10.84
N LYS A 67 6.51 13.68 10.31
CA LYS A 67 6.71 15.14 10.35
C LYS A 67 5.50 15.90 9.81
N LEU A 68 4.94 15.43 8.70
CA LEU A 68 3.79 16.04 8.05
C LEU A 68 2.44 15.54 8.60
N ASN A 69 2.46 14.75 9.68
CA ASN A 69 1.26 14.18 10.32
C ASN A 69 0.30 13.50 9.33
N LEU A 70 0.83 12.60 8.50
CA LEU A 70 0.05 11.78 7.57
C LEU A 70 -0.66 10.63 8.31
N ASP A 71 -1.52 9.89 7.61
CA ASP A 71 -2.25 8.75 8.19
C ASP A 71 -1.40 7.48 8.27
N GLY A 72 -0.31 7.42 7.50
CA GLY A 72 0.57 6.26 7.51
C GLY A 72 1.72 6.36 6.52
N ALA A 73 2.46 5.26 6.42
CA ALA A 73 3.58 5.10 5.51
C ALA A 73 3.60 3.71 4.88
N TYR A 74 4.17 3.64 3.69
CA TYR A 74 4.35 2.40 2.95
C TYR A 74 5.84 2.11 2.77
N ILE A 75 6.28 0.89 3.16
CA ILE A 75 7.65 0.42 3.02
C ILE A 75 7.73 -0.52 1.81
N PRO A 76 8.39 -0.13 0.71
CA PRO A 76 8.56 -1.01 -0.45
C PRO A 76 9.41 -2.23 -0.12
N SER A 77 9.29 -3.28 -0.94
CA SER A 77 9.95 -4.58 -0.73
C SER A 77 11.47 -4.46 -0.63
N PHE A 78 12.08 -3.57 -1.42
CA PHE A 78 13.53 -3.36 -1.43
C PHE A 78 14.07 -2.66 -0.18
N ASN A 79 13.24 -1.92 0.57
CA ASN A 79 13.65 -1.24 1.77
C ASN A 79 13.67 -2.20 2.97
N LYS A 80 14.85 -2.50 3.49
CA LYS A 80 15.08 -3.38 4.66
C LYS A 80 15.38 -2.62 5.94
N ASN A 81 15.31 -1.27 5.91
CA ASN A 81 15.67 -0.42 7.04
C ASN A 81 14.66 -0.55 8.19
N THR A 82 15.15 -0.65 9.41
CA THR A 82 14.38 -0.80 10.65
C THR A 82 14.44 0.44 11.57
N LYS A 83 15.07 1.53 11.14
CA LYS A 83 15.25 2.76 11.97
C LYS A 83 13.92 3.33 12.49
N HIS A 84 12.85 3.15 11.76
CA HIS A 84 11.53 3.62 12.18
C HIS A 84 10.99 2.94 13.45
N LEU A 85 11.54 1.80 13.84
CA LEU A 85 11.14 1.13 15.09
C LEU A 85 11.46 1.96 16.35
N SER A 86 12.39 2.91 16.23
CA SER A 86 12.72 3.86 17.30
C SER A 86 11.92 5.17 17.24
N TYR A 87 11.06 5.36 16.23
CA TYR A 87 10.30 6.60 16.09
C TYR A 87 9.02 6.55 16.92
N SER A 88 8.64 7.71 17.46
CA SER A 88 7.33 7.93 18.06
C SER A 88 6.35 8.43 17.00
N PHE A 89 5.15 7.86 16.97
CA PHE A 89 4.09 8.29 16.09
C PHE A 89 2.71 8.10 16.74
N LYS A 90 1.72 8.79 16.22
CA LYS A 90 0.35 8.75 16.76
C LYS A 90 -0.25 7.34 16.70
N THR A 91 -1.16 7.02 17.60
CA THR A 91 -1.76 5.68 17.75
C THR A 91 -2.40 5.14 16.46
N ASN A 92 -3.00 6.01 15.66
CA ASN A 92 -3.66 5.63 14.40
C ASN A 92 -2.77 5.75 13.16
N PHE A 93 -1.46 5.97 13.33
CA PHE A 93 -0.50 5.94 12.22
C PHE A 93 -0.24 4.51 11.80
N GLU A 94 -0.50 4.19 10.54
CA GLU A 94 -0.36 2.84 10.02
C GLU A 94 0.91 2.69 9.17
N ILE A 95 1.69 1.64 9.44
CA ILE A 95 2.82 1.26 8.59
C ILE A 95 2.45 0.00 7.85
N VAL A 96 2.49 0.06 6.52
CA VAL A 96 2.25 -1.08 5.63
C VAL A 96 3.48 -1.32 4.77
N GLY A 97 3.62 -2.52 4.20
CA GLY A 97 4.78 -2.80 3.35
C GLY A 97 4.48 -3.85 2.30
N SER A 98 5.36 -3.99 1.30
CA SER A 98 5.20 -5.00 0.24
C SER A 98 6.25 -6.08 0.30
N ALA A 99 5.88 -7.26 -0.22
CA ALA A 99 6.75 -8.42 -0.36
C ALA A 99 6.38 -9.24 -1.61
N HIS A 100 7.37 -9.97 -2.15
CA HIS A 100 7.21 -10.84 -3.32
C HIS A 100 7.58 -12.31 -3.02
N ASN A 101 8.22 -12.56 -1.90
CA ASN A 101 8.70 -13.88 -1.48
C ASN A 101 8.76 -13.97 0.04
N LEU A 102 9.04 -15.16 0.55
CA LEU A 102 9.08 -15.42 2.00
C LEU A 102 10.14 -14.60 2.73
N GLY A 103 11.32 -14.42 2.14
CA GLY A 103 12.38 -13.61 2.76
C GLY A 103 11.96 -12.15 2.96
N GLU A 104 11.29 -11.57 1.96
CA GLU A 104 10.75 -10.21 2.06
C GLU A 104 9.57 -10.12 3.06
N ILE A 105 8.73 -11.16 3.15
CA ILE A 105 7.69 -11.27 4.18
C ILE A 105 8.33 -11.20 5.57
N ARG A 106 9.38 -12.00 5.84
CA ARG A 106 10.09 -11.98 7.13
C ARG A 106 10.71 -10.62 7.43
N THR A 107 11.26 -9.96 6.40
CA THR A 107 11.75 -8.58 6.53
C THR A 107 10.63 -7.61 6.95
N LYS A 108 9.45 -7.70 6.33
CA LYS A 108 8.30 -6.86 6.70
C LYS A 108 7.76 -7.16 8.09
N GLU A 109 7.77 -8.41 8.51
CA GLU A 109 7.44 -8.81 9.88
C GLU A 109 8.42 -8.21 10.90
N ALA A 110 9.73 -8.27 10.62
CA ALA A 110 10.77 -7.65 11.45
C ALA A 110 10.62 -6.11 11.50
N GLN A 111 10.19 -5.49 10.40
CA GLN A 111 9.84 -4.07 10.33
C GLN A 111 8.51 -3.72 11.04
N LYS A 112 7.82 -4.70 11.65
CA LYS A 112 6.56 -4.54 12.38
C LYS A 112 5.46 -3.84 11.59
N VAL A 113 5.39 -4.08 10.26
CA VAL A 113 4.28 -3.56 9.46
C VAL A 113 2.95 -4.18 9.91
N GLY A 114 1.87 -3.43 9.84
CA GLY A 114 0.52 -3.91 10.15
C GLY A 114 -0.05 -4.82 9.06
N LYS A 115 0.24 -4.49 7.78
CA LYS A 115 -0.24 -5.24 6.61
C LYS A 115 0.88 -5.46 5.61
N ILE A 116 0.83 -6.61 4.91
CA ILE A 116 1.78 -6.96 3.84
C ILE A 116 1.06 -6.99 2.50
N PHE A 117 1.50 -6.14 1.57
CA PHE A 117 1.05 -6.12 0.19
C PHE A 117 1.83 -7.17 -0.59
N LEU A 118 1.19 -8.33 -0.78
CA LEU A 118 1.83 -9.47 -1.46
C LEU A 118 1.59 -9.38 -2.97
N SER A 119 2.65 -9.41 -3.75
CA SER A 119 2.62 -9.16 -5.19
C SER A 119 3.62 -10.06 -5.93
N SER A 120 3.41 -10.38 -7.18
CA SER A 120 2.34 -9.94 -8.07
C SER A 120 1.35 -11.08 -8.31
N LEU A 121 0.06 -10.86 -8.01
CA LEU A 121 -0.91 -11.95 -8.14
C LEU A 121 -1.21 -12.29 -9.59
N PHE A 122 -1.60 -11.31 -10.42
CA PHE A 122 -2.05 -11.51 -11.80
C PHE A 122 -1.11 -10.93 -12.87
N LYS A 123 -0.33 -9.90 -12.54
CA LYS A 123 0.59 -9.30 -13.50
C LYS A 123 1.80 -10.22 -13.71
N LYS A 124 1.94 -10.74 -14.93
CA LYS A 124 3.08 -11.57 -15.33
C LYS A 124 4.34 -10.73 -15.48
N ASN A 125 5.14 -10.67 -14.44
CA ASN A 125 6.46 -10.02 -14.38
C ASN A 125 7.41 -10.93 -13.57
N LYS A 126 8.65 -10.48 -13.31
CA LYS A 126 9.64 -11.24 -12.53
C LYS A 126 9.16 -11.68 -11.13
N ASN A 127 8.18 -10.98 -10.59
CA ASN A 127 7.61 -11.25 -9.26
C ASN A 127 6.24 -11.97 -9.34
N TYR A 128 5.89 -12.54 -10.48
CA TYR A 128 4.61 -13.22 -10.65
C TYR A 128 4.47 -14.41 -9.72
N LEU A 129 3.41 -14.44 -8.97
CA LEU A 129 3.10 -15.51 -8.01
C LEU A 129 2.04 -16.50 -8.56
N GLY A 130 1.03 -15.97 -9.23
CA GLY A 130 -0.17 -16.75 -9.51
C GLY A 130 -0.95 -17.10 -8.24
N ILE A 131 -2.09 -17.74 -8.41
CA ILE A 131 -3.03 -18.02 -7.30
C ILE A 131 -2.42 -18.97 -6.26
N ASN A 132 -1.78 -20.07 -6.70
CA ASN A 132 -1.29 -21.12 -5.80
C ASN A 132 -0.15 -20.63 -4.91
N LYS A 133 0.87 -20.01 -5.50
CA LYS A 133 2.02 -19.49 -4.75
C LYS A 133 1.61 -18.31 -3.85
N PHE A 134 0.71 -17.45 -4.31
CA PHE A 134 0.14 -16.39 -3.49
C PHE A 134 -0.56 -16.96 -2.25
N LYS A 135 -1.43 -17.95 -2.43
CA LYS A 135 -2.14 -18.62 -1.34
C LYS A 135 -1.17 -19.25 -0.33
N LEU A 136 -0.15 -19.97 -0.81
CA LEU A 136 0.88 -20.55 0.04
C LEU A 136 1.59 -19.48 0.87
N LEU A 137 2.11 -18.43 0.24
CA LEU A 137 2.83 -17.35 0.93
C LEU A 137 1.93 -16.59 1.93
N SER A 138 0.66 -16.37 1.59
CA SER A 138 -0.28 -15.68 2.48
C SER A 138 -0.57 -16.47 3.76
N GLN A 139 -0.44 -17.79 3.73
CA GLN A 139 -0.61 -18.67 4.91
C GLN A 139 0.64 -18.70 5.80
N LEU A 140 1.81 -18.32 5.29
CA LEU A 140 3.08 -18.32 6.02
C LEU A 140 3.31 -17.06 6.87
N THR A 141 2.37 -16.14 6.89
CA THR A 141 2.42 -14.94 7.75
C THR A 141 1.15 -14.82 8.59
N ARG A 142 1.31 -14.26 9.79
CA ARG A 142 0.18 -13.85 10.66
C ARG A 142 -0.26 -12.41 10.39
N LYS A 143 0.48 -11.68 9.54
CA LYS A 143 0.11 -10.33 9.16
C LYS A 143 -1.06 -10.35 8.19
N GLU A 144 -1.87 -9.32 8.25
CA GLU A 144 -2.93 -9.12 7.29
C GLU A 144 -2.34 -8.95 5.88
N VAL A 145 -2.84 -9.71 4.92
CA VAL A 145 -2.36 -9.68 3.53
C VAL A 145 -3.30 -8.83 2.66
N VAL A 146 -2.71 -7.92 1.91
CA VAL A 146 -3.37 -7.12 0.87
C VAL A 146 -2.90 -7.62 -0.49
N VAL A 147 -3.82 -7.91 -1.38
CA VAL A 147 -3.50 -8.38 -2.72
C VAL A 147 -2.99 -7.24 -3.59
N LEU A 148 -1.86 -7.44 -4.27
CA LEU A 148 -1.29 -6.46 -5.20
C LEU A 148 -0.84 -7.15 -6.50
N GLY A 149 -0.90 -6.40 -7.60
CA GLY A 149 -0.34 -6.78 -8.90
C GLY A 149 -1.34 -7.31 -9.92
N GLY A 150 -1.71 -6.43 -10.84
CA GLY A 150 -2.59 -6.74 -11.96
C GLY A 150 -4.07 -6.85 -11.61
N ILE A 151 -4.51 -6.20 -10.52
CA ILE A 151 -5.93 -6.15 -10.15
C ILE A 151 -6.67 -5.21 -11.12
N SER A 152 -7.79 -5.69 -11.64
CA SER A 152 -8.68 -4.96 -12.55
C SER A 152 -10.13 -5.35 -12.28
N LYS A 153 -11.08 -4.56 -12.79
CA LYS A 153 -12.52 -4.87 -12.68
C LYS A 153 -12.85 -6.26 -13.24
N LYS A 154 -12.15 -6.68 -14.32
CA LYS A 154 -12.37 -7.98 -14.96
C LYS A 154 -11.98 -9.17 -14.09
N ASN A 155 -10.95 -9.04 -13.25
CA ASN A 155 -10.45 -10.16 -12.43
C ASN A 155 -10.80 -10.05 -10.94
N LEU A 156 -11.50 -9.00 -10.52
CA LEU A 156 -11.88 -8.76 -9.12
C LEU A 156 -12.64 -9.95 -8.51
N LYS A 157 -13.51 -10.61 -9.29
CA LYS A 157 -14.25 -11.78 -8.83
C LYS A 157 -13.33 -12.93 -8.37
N LYS A 158 -12.11 -13.03 -8.92
CA LYS A 158 -11.13 -14.07 -8.54
C LYS A 158 -10.58 -13.86 -7.13
N LEU A 159 -10.64 -12.64 -6.57
CA LEU A 159 -10.23 -12.38 -5.19
C LEU A 159 -11.14 -13.09 -4.18
N LYS A 160 -12.41 -13.31 -4.52
CA LYS A 160 -13.35 -14.06 -3.68
C LYS A 160 -12.89 -15.51 -3.48
N ILE A 161 -12.28 -16.13 -4.50
CA ILE A 161 -11.70 -17.47 -4.42
C ILE A 161 -10.57 -17.54 -3.39
N LEU A 162 -9.83 -16.43 -3.25
CA LEU A 162 -8.75 -16.30 -2.27
C LEU A 162 -9.24 -15.85 -0.88
N LYS A 163 -10.56 -15.65 -0.71
CA LYS A 163 -11.17 -15.07 0.51
C LYS A 163 -10.53 -13.73 0.90
N GLN A 164 -10.10 -12.94 -0.08
CA GLN A 164 -9.46 -11.65 0.11
C GLN A 164 -10.44 -10.53 -0.23
N SER A 165 -10.60 -9.58 0.71
CA SER A 165 -11.41 -8.38 0.56
C SER A 165 -10.59 -7.09 0.46
N LYS A 166 -9.25 -7.20 0.55
CA LYS A 166 -8.33 -6.06 0.55
C LYS A 166 -7.38 -6.17 -0.62
N PHE A 167 -7.34 -5.12 -1.43
CA PHE A 167 -6.46 -5.10 -2.59
C PHE A 167 -5.87 -3.72 -2.86
N ALA A 168 -4.78 -3.71 -3.59
CA ALA A 168 -4.08 -2.52 -4.04
C ALA A 168 -3.84 -2.56 -5.54
N GLY A 169 -3.81 -1.40 -6.18
CA GLY A 169 -3.57 -1.34 -7.62
C GLY A 169 -3.43 0.08 -8.15
N ILE A 170 -3.24 0.13 -9.47
CA ILE A 170 -3.27 1.33 -10.29
C ILE A 170 -4.39 1.15 -11.31
N SER A 171 -4.28 0.16 -12.19
CA SER A 171 -5.21 -0.09 -13.31
C SER A 171 -6.66 -0.41 -12.91
N PHE A 172 -6.93 -0.63 -11.62
CA PHE A 172 -8.29 -0.77 -11.12
C PHE A 172 -9.01 0.58 -11.04
N PHE A 173 -8.26 1.64 -10.80
CA PHE A 173 -8.77 2.99 -10.54
C PHE A 173 -8.72 3.88 -11.79
N GLU A 174 -7.92 3.52 -12.77
CA GLU A 174 -7.79 4.14 -14.09
C GLU A 174 -8.66 3.41 -15.13
#